data_400cc5a1c62d9611240c45ce390b1218
#
_entry.id   400cc5a1c62d9611240c45ce390b1218
#
_cell.length_a   1.000
_cell.length_b   1.000
_cell.length_c   1.000
_cell.angle_alpha   90.00
_cell.angle_beta   90.00
_cell.angle_gamma   90.00
#
_symmetry.space_group_name_H-M   'P 1'
#
loop_
_entity.id
_entity.type
_entity.pdbx_description
1 polymer ?
#
loop_
_entity_poly.entity_id
_entity_poly.type
_entity_poly.pdbx_seq_one_letter_code
_entity_poly.pdbx_strand_id
1 'polypeptide(L)'
;MSNVAPIKIDITDGRLPIKEKGLIFQEFASPSEERRNQLEKLAAGFRLFDYFGFNEGVAGHITYRDPEFKDHFWVNPLGVHFSQISVSDLILVNHDGKVVQGNKDINVAAFAIHSRLHKARPDVNAAAHSHSIYGRTFSTLGKLLEPISQDACAFYENQGIYKDFSGVVEEVDEGDEIAKALGDKKVAILQNHGILTTGPSVDIALWFYMSMERCCQAQLMADAAGKPVIIPHETLSLIHI
;
A
#
# COMPACT_ATOMS: atom_id res chain seq x y z
N MET A 1 13.34 -30.97 -7.44
CA MET A 1 11.89 -31.18 -7.30
C MET A 1 11.60 -31.27 -5.81
N SER A 2 11.08 -30.22 -5.19
CA SER A 2 10.75 -30.19 -3.76
C SER A 2 9.46 -31.00 -3.55
N ASN A 3 9.53 -32.09 -2.80
CA ASN A 3 8.40 -32.85 -2.33
C ASN A 3 7.63 -32.01 -1.29
N VAL A 4 6.70 -31.20 -1.73
CA VAL A 4 5.71 -30.59 -0.84
C VAL A 4 4.63 -31.66 -0.59
N ALA A 5 4.57 -32.17 0.63
CA ALA A 5 3.52 -33.09 1.03
C ALA A 5 2.13 -32.41 0.88
N PRO A 6 1.12 -33.11 0.34
CA PRO A 6 -0.21 -32.51 0.19
C PRO A 6 -0.78 -32.14 1.56
N ILE A 7 -1.27 -30.89 1.68
CA ILE A 7 -1.99 -30.43 2.87
C ILE A 7 -3.30 -31.21 2.96
N LYS A 8 -3.43 -32.06 3.99
CA LYS A 8 -4.70 -32.69 4.32
C LYS A 8 -5.57 -31.68 5.06
N ILE A 9 -6.64 -31.22 4.42
CA ILE A 9 -7.67 -30.38 5.05
C ILE A 9 -8.71 -31.32 5.67
N ASP A 10 -8.83 -31.28 7.00
CA ASP A 10 -9.87 -32.00 7.72
C ASP A 10 -11.14 -31.11 7.77
N ILE A 11 -12.21 -31.56 7.14
CA ILE A 11 -13.50 -30.86 7.03
C ILE A 11 -14.58 -31.59 7.86
N THR A 12 -14.21 -32.12 9.02
CA THR A 12 -15.11 -32.96 9.81
C THR A 12 -16.33 -32.23 10.39
N ASP A 13 -16.29 -30.88 10.52
CA ASP A 13 -17.43 -30.09 11.01
C ASP A 13 -18.13 -29.24 9.94
N GLY A 14 -17.75 -29.43 8.66
CA GLY A 14 -18.31 -28.67 7.54
C GLY A 14 -17.74 -27.23 7.44
N ARG A 15 -16.80 -26.84 8.29
CA ARG A 15 -16.08 -25.59 8.24
C ARG A 15 -14.64 -25.85 7.85
N LEU A 16 -14.13 -25.07 6.90
CA LEU A 16 -12.69 -25.02 6.65
C LEU A 16 -12.00 -24.55 7.95
N PRO A 17 -10.99 -25.28 8.48
CA PRO A 17 -10.25 -24.81 9.63
C PRO A 17 -9.50 -23.53 9.21
N ILE A 18 -10.09 -22.39 9.52
CA ILE A 18 -9.36 -21.12 9.51
C ILE A 18 -8.42 -21.21 10.71
N LYS A 19 -7.24 -21.80 10.51
CA LYS A 19 -6.20 -21.74 11.52
C LYS A 19 -5.85 -20.29 11.71
N GLU A 20 -5.82 -19.87 12.97
CA GLU A 20 -5.37 -18.57 13.50
C GLU A 20 -3.94 -18.19 13.10
N LYS A 21 -3.37 -18.76 12.07
CA LYS A 21 -2.08 -18.33 11.55
C LYS A 21 -2.35 -17.25 10.51
N GLY A 22 -2.21 -16.01 10.98
CA GLY A 22 -2.11 -14.83 10.14
C GLY A 22 -1.18 -15.04 8.94
N LEU A 23 -1.13 -14.07 8.06
CA LEU A 23 -0.28 -14.07 6.87
C LEU A 23 1.08 -14.75 7.15
N ILE A 24 1.39 -15.82 6.41
CA ILE A 24 2.70 -16.47 6.50
C ILE A 24 3.70 -15.53 5.84
N PHE A 25 4.48 -14.83 6.67
CA PHE A 25 5.58 -14.02 6.16
C PHE A 25 6.71 -14.94 5.71
N GLN A 26 7.28 -14.61 4.56
CA GLN A 26 8.47 -15.29 4.09
C GLN A 26 9.63 -14.96 5.04
N GLU A 27 10.27 -16.00 5.60
CA GLU A 27 11.51 -15.86 6.35
C GLU A 27 12.70 -15.83 5.37
N PHE A 28 13.67 -14.97 5.66
CA PHE A 28 14.87 -14.81 4.88
C PHE A 28 16.11 -15.18 5.71
N ALA A 29 17.09 -15.80 5.09
CA ALA A 29 18.32 -16.19 5.76
C ALA A 29 19.24 -15.00 6.11
N SER A 30 19.04 -13.86 5.43
CA SER A 30 19.82 -12.64 5.67
C SER A 30 19.07 -11.37 5.21
N PRO A 31 19.44 -10.19 5.75
CA PRO A 31 18.92 -8.91 5.24
C PRO A 31 19.22 -8.68 3.76
N SER A 32 20.34 -9.20 3.26
CA SER A 32 20.68 -9.10 1.83
C SER A 32 19.76 -9.92 0.94
N GLU A 33 19.33 -11.09 1.38
CA GLU A 33 18.35 -11.92 0.67
C GLU A 33 16.97 -11.27 0.70
N GLU A 34 16.53 -10.79 1.85
CA GLU A 34 15.29 -10.04 2.01
C GLU A 34 15.27 -8.81 1.10
N ARG A 35 16.33 -7.99 1.14
CA ARG A 35 16.46 -6.81 0.28
C ARG A 35 16.29 -7.17 -1.19
N ARG A 36 17.03 -8.16 -1.68
CA ARG A 36 16.93 -8.59 -3.09
C ARG A 36 15.51 -9.00 -3.46
N ASN A 37 14.88 -9.85 -2.65
CA ASN A 37 13.51 -10.31 -2.89
C ASN A 37 12.51 -9.13 -2.93
N GLN A 38 12.61 -8.22 -1.96
CA GLN A 38 11.69 -7.10 -1.88
C GLN A 38 11.93 -6.06 -2.99
N LEU A 39 13.16 -5.86 -3.44
CA LEU A 39 13.44 -4.98 -4.58
C LEU A 39 12.94 -5.57 -5.91
N GLU A 40 13.01 -6.89 -6.10
CA GLU A 40 12.39 -7.56 -7.24
C GLU A 40 10.87 -7.38 -7.23
N LYS A 41 10.22 -7.52 -6.06
CA LYS A 41 8.79 -7.25 -5.89
C LYS A 41 8.46 -5.78 -6.09
N LEU A 42 9.32 -4.87 -5.66
CA LEU A 42 9.13 -3.42 -5.82
C LEU A 42 9.15 -3.04 -7.31
N ALA A 43 10.13 -3.51 -8.07
CA ALA A 43 10.18 -3.30 -9.52
C ALA A 43 8.98 -3.95 -10.24
N ALA A 44 8.57 -5.16 -9.83
CA ALA A 44 7.37 -5.81 -10.35
C ALA A 44 6.10 -5.02 -10.01
N GLY A 45 6.04 -4.42 -8.81
CA GLY A 45 4.93 -3.60 -8.34
C GLY A 45 4.69 -2.38 -9.23
N PHE A 46 5.75 -1.67 -9.65
CA PHE A 46 5.63 -0.57 -10.60
C PHE A 46 5.07 -1.02 -11.94
N ARG A 47 5.50 -2.17 -12.45
CA ARG A 47 4.98 -2.73 -13.70
C ARG A 47 3.53 -3.18 -13.58
N LEU A 48 3.12 -3.69 -12.41
CA LEU A 48 1.72 -3.99 -12.12
C LEU A 48 0.88 -2.71 -12.09
N PHE A 49 1.39 -1.64 -11.49
CA PHE A 49 0.71 -0.34 -11.47
C PHE A 49 0.53 0.20 -12.90
N ASP A 50 1.56 0.09 -13.74
CA ASP A 50 1.44 0.43 -15.16
C ASP A 50 0.38 -0.42 -15.87
N TYR A 51 0.45 -1.74 -15.70
CA TYR A 51 -0.48 -2.68 -16.33
C TYR A 51 -1.96 -2.40 -15.97
N PHE A 52 -2.23 -2.00 -14.74
CA PHE A 52 -3.58 -1.66 -14.28
C PHE A 52 -3.98 -0.19 -14.49
N GLY A 53 -3.11 0.63 -15.08
CA GLY A 53 -3.38 2.04 -15.35
C GLY A 53 -3.34 2.92 -14.10
N PHE A 54 -2.45 2.60 -13.15
CA PHE A 54 -2.24 3.40 -11.93
C PHE A 54 -1.03 4.35 -12.06
N ASN A 55 -0.58 4.61 -13.27
CA ASN A 55 0.53 5.48 -13.61
C ASN A 55 0.02 6.79 -14.21
N GLU A 56 0.19 7.88 -13.48
CA GLU A 56 -0.25 9.21 -13.90
C GLU A 56 0.97 10.15 -13.96
N GLY A 57 1.68 10.13 -15.09
CA GLY A 57 2.86 10.96 -15.31
C GLY A 57 3.98 10.67 -14.31
N VAL A 58 4.31 11.64 -13.46
CA VAL A 58 5.32 11.51 -12.38
C VAL A 58 4.68 11.22 -11.02
N ALA A 59 3.36 11.11 -10.95
CA ALA A 59 2.63 10.85 -9.71
C ALA A 59 2.64 9.36 -9.38
N GLY A 60 2.88 9.07 -8.10
CA GLY A 60 2.88 7.72 -7.58
C GLY A 60 4.27 7.23 -7.18
N HIS A 61 4.27 6.51 -6.06
CA HIS A 61 5.47 6.03 -5.42
C HIS A 61 5.16 4.70 -4.71
N ILE A 62 6.10 3.78 -4.78
CA ILE A 62 6.08 2.59 -3.93
C ILE A 62 7.42 2.56 -3.22
N THR A 63 7.39 2.38 -1.90
CA THR A 63 8.61 2.37 -1.08
C THR A 63 8.73 1.08 -0.30
N TYR A 64 9.99 0.73 -0.01
CA TYR A 64 10.33 -0.37 0.87
C TYR A 64 11.45 0.03 1.81
N ARG A 65 11.22 -0.08 3.13
CA ARG A 65 12.24 0.16 4.16
C ARG A 65 13.38 -0.82 4.01
N ASP A 66 14.60 -0.34 4.04
CA ASP A 66 15.75 -1.24 3.98
C ASP A 66 15.79 -2.17 5.20
N PRO A 67 15.99 -3.49 5.01
CA PRO A 67 15.97 -4.44 6.13
C PRO A 67 17.15 -4.31 7.09
N GLU A 68 18.24 -3.67 6.67
CA GLU A 68 19.46 -3.46 7.47
C GLU A 68 19.55 -2.01 7.95
N PHE A 69 19.33 -1.04 7.07
CA PHE A 69 19.38 0.39 7.36
C PHE A 69 17.97 0.93 7.61
N LYS A 70 17.47 0.82 8.84
CA LYS A 70 16.05 1.09 9.19
C LYS A 70 15.60 2.54 9.00
N ASP A 71 16.52 3.47 8.88
CA ASP A 71 16.32 4.89 8.57
C ASP A 71 16.45 5.20 7.06
N HIS A 72 16.48 4.16 6.21
CA HIS A 72 16.52 4.26 4.76
C HIS A 72 15.36 3.51 4.12
N PHE A 73 14.95 3.95 2.95
CA PHE A 73 13.95 3.26 2.13
C PHE A 73 14.30 3.31 0.64
N TRP A 74 13.92 2.27 -0.06
CA TRP A 74 14.01 2.13 -1.50
C TRP A 74 12.78 2.73 -2.16
N VAL A 75 12.96 3.42 -3.29
CA VAL A 75 11.88 4.10 -4.02
C VAL A 75 12.22 4.20 -5.51
N ASN A 76 11.22 4.48 -6.34
CA ASN A 76 11.42 4.80 -7.75
C ASN A 76 12.08 6.18 -7.91
N PRO A 77 12.97 6.32 -8.91
CA PRO A 77 13.54 7.61 -9.26
C PRO A 77 12.50 8.51 -9.95
N LEU A 78 12.69 9.81 -9.84
CA LEU A 78 11.89 10.80 -10.58
C LEU A 78 12.05 10.63 -12.10
N GLY A 79 10.95 10.74 -12.83
CA GLY A 79 10.92 10.82 -14.29
C GLY A 79 11.14 9.50 -15.03
N VAL A 80 11.17 8.36 -14.33
CA VAL A 80 11.19 7.03 -14.97
C VAL A 80 9.77 6.45 -14.97
N HIS A 81 9.26 6.14 -16.15
CA HIS A 81 7.94 5.55 -16.31
C HIS A 81 7.86 4.18 -15.62
N PHE A 82 6.74 3.86 -15.00
CA PHE A 82 6.57 2.65 -14.19
C PHE A 82 6.87 1.36 -14.96
N SER A 83 6.48 1.27 -16.22
CA SER A 83 6.78 0.11 -17.07
C SER A 83 8.28 -0.13 -17.32
N GLN A 84 9.10 0.88 -17.14
CA GLN A 84 10.53 0.83 -17.40
C GLN A 84 11.38 0.59 -16.15
N ILE A 85 10.75 0.65 -14.96
CA ILE A 85 11.49 0.46 -13.71
C ILE A 85 11.97 -0.98 -13.57
N SER A 86 13.27 -1.11 -13.36
CA SER A 86 13.97 -2.35 -12.98
C SER A 86 14.60 -2.19 -11.60
N VAL A 87 15.09 -3.29 -11.04
CA VAL A 87 15.78 -3.26 -9.72
C VAL A 87 16.96 -2.30 -9.72
N SER A 88 17.71 -2.20 -10.83
CA SER A 88 18.86 -1.32 -10.95
C SER A 88 18.52 0.17 -11.06
N ASP A 89 17.25 0.51 -11.29
CA ASP A 89 16.78 1.90 -11.32
C ASP A 89 16.39 2.43 -9.94
N LEU A 90 16.07 1.52 -9.01
CA LEU A 90 15.64 1.90 -7.66
C LEU A 90 16.76 2.63 -6.92
N ILE A 91 16.37 3.64 -6.17
CA ILE A 91 17.29 4.45 -5.36
C ILE A 91 17.05 4.22 -3.88
N LEU A 92 18.12 4.24 -3.08
CA LEU A 92 18.07 4.19 -1.62
C LEU A 92 18.21 5.60 -1.06
N VAL A 93 17.25 6.02 -0.23
CA VAL A 93 17.16 7.36 0.33
C VAL A 93 17.09 7.27 1.86
N ASN A 94 17.83 8.13 2.57
CA ASN A 94 17.71 8.24 4.01
C ASN A 94 16.56 9.19 4.43
N HIS A 95 16.23 9.22 5.71
CA HIS A 95 15.15 10.07 6.23
C HIS A 95 15.43 11.59 6.14
N ASP A 96 16.66 11.99 5.77
CA ASP A 96 17.04 13.39 5.52
C ASP A 96 16.93 13.80 4.04
N GLY A 97 16.45 12.87 3.18
CA GLY A 97 16.27 13.12 1.73
C GLY A 97 17.52 12.89 0.88
N LYS A 98 18.61 12.40 1.48
CA LYS A 98 19.83 12.12 0.74
C LYS A 98 19.73 10.78 0.03
N VAL A 99 19.94 10.78 -1.30
CA VAL A 99 20.15 9.55 -2.07
C VAL A 99 21.53 9.00 -1.70
N VAL A 100 21.56 7.82 -1.10
CA VAL A 100 22.80 7.14 -0.67
C VAL A 100 23.22 6.03 -1.60
N GLN A 101 22.29 5.51 -2.41
CA GLN A 101 22.57 4.57 -3.49
C GLN A 101 21.68 4.88 -4.70
N GLY A 102 22.23 4.79 -5.88
CA GLY A 102 21.61 5.18 -7.15
C GLY A 102 22.21 6.47 -7.70
N ASN A 103 21.79 6.88 -8.90
CA ASN A 103 22.34 8.02 -9.63
C ASN A 103 21.25 8.95 -10.20
N LYS A 104 20.04 8.85 -9.69
CA LYS A 104 18.87 9.64 -10.11
C LYS A 104 18.27 10.35 -8.90
N ASP A 105 17.49 11.40 -9.17
CA ASP A 105 16.85 12.19 -8.13
C ASP A 105 15.56 11.51 -7.60
N ILE A 106 15.22 11.81 -6.35
CA ILE A 106 13.94 11.46 -5.75
C ILE A 106 12.87 12.48 -6.11
N ASN A 107 11.63 12.04 -6.22
CA ASN A 107 10.47 12.93 -6.24
C ASN A 107 10.26 13.53 -4.84
N VAL A 108 10.16 14.86 -4.75
CA VAL A 108 10.04 15.60 -3.46
C VAL A 108 8.79 15.17 -2.71
N ALA A 109 7.65 14.99 -3.39
CA ALA A 109 6.41 14.52 -2.76
C ALA A 109 6.55 13.09 -2.25
N ALA A 110 7.26 12.21 -2.99
CA ALA A 110 7.57 10.86 -2.51
C ALA A 110 8.36 10.91 -1.21
N PHE A 111 9.38 11.77 -1.15
CA PHE A 111 10.17 11.94 0.05
C PHE A 111 9.34 12.48 1.21
N ALA A 112 8.61 13.57 1.02
CA ALA A 112 7.82 14.22 2.07
C ALA A 112 6.82 13.25 2.71
N ILE A 113 6.07 12.48 1.92
CA ILE A 113 5.09 11.53 2.45
C ILE A 113 5.77 10.29 3.06
N HIS A 114 6.62 9.62 2.27
CA HIS A 114 7.10 8.28 2.66
C HIS A 114 8.17 8.31 3.74
N SER A 115 9.03 9.35 3.80
CA SER A 115 10.02 9.48 4.87
C SER A 115 9.34 9.64 6.23
N ARG A 116 8.28 10.47 6.30
CA ARG A 116 7.52 10.71 7.53
C ARG A 116 6.71 9.50 7.93
N LEU A 117 6.08 8.83 6.96
CA LEU A 117 5.38 7.57 7.19
C LEU A 117 6.31 6.50 7.77
N HIS A 118 7.45 6.24 7.14
CA HIS A 118 8.42 5.26 7.64
C HIS A 118 8.98 5.64 9.01
N LYS A 119 9.16 6.93 9.30
CA LYS A 119 9.61 7.41 10.61
C LYS A 119 8.55 7.19 11.70
N ALA A 120 7.28 7.52 11.40
CA ALA A 120 6.16 7.43 12.34
C ALA A 120 5.72 5.95 12.61
N ARG A 121 5.92 5.06 11.62
CA ARG A 121 5.44 3.67 11.62
C ARG A 121 6.60 2.68 11.42
N PRO A 122 7.38 2.37 12.47
CA PRO A 122 8.48 1.40 12.38
C PRO A 122 8.05 -0.01 12.00
N ASP A 123 6.79 -0.36 12.20
CA ASP A 123 6.15 -1.62 11.81
C ASP A 123 5.82 -1.70 10.31
N VAL A 124 5.77 -0.56 9.63
CA VAL A 124 5.52 -0.47 8.18
C VAL A 124 6.83 -0.59 7.42
N ASN A 125 6.99 -1.66 6.65
CA ASN A 125 8.15 -1.84 5.79
C ASN A 125 7.91 -1.39 4.35
N ALA A 126 6.66 -1.42 3.85
CA ALA A 126 6.33 -0.97 2.51
C ALA A 126 5.11 -0.04 2.50
N ALA A 127 5.11 0.88 1.56
CA ALA A 127 3.97 1.76 1.30
C ALA A 127 3.79 1.99 -0.19
N ALA A 128 2.53 2.13 -0.63
CA ALA A 128 2.18 2.39 -2.02
C ALA A 128 1.18 3.54 -2.12
N HIS A 129 1.44 4.44 -3.04
CA HIS A 129 0.59 5.58 -3.38
C HIS A 129 0.61 5.80 -4.88
N SER A 130 -0.54 6.13 -5.45
CA SER A 130 -0.63 6.65 -6.81
C SER A 130 -1.93 7.44 -7.00
N HIS A 131 -2.06 8.12 -8.15
CA HIS A 131 -3.26 8.87 -8.52
C HIS A 131 -4.19 8.04 -9.40
N SER A 132 -4.40 6.76 -9.07
CA SER A 132 -5.30 5.86 -9.78
C SER A 132 -6.73 6.42 -9.83
N ILE A 133 -7.44 6.17 -10.93
CA ILE A 133 -8.66 6.92 -11.25
C ILE A 133 -9.77 6.77 -10.21
N TYR A 134 -10.01 5.57 -9.69
CA TYR A 134 -11.11 5.35 -8.75
C TYR A 134 -10.75 5.77 -7.32
N GLY A 135 -9.52 5.51 -6.87
CA GLY A 135 -9.04 5.98 -5.58
C GLY A 135 -9.01 7.51 -5.50
N ARG A 136 -8.47 8.16 -6.54
CA ARG A 136 -8.49 9.63 -6.67
C ARG A 136 -9.92 10.18 -6.70
N THR A 137 -10.81 9.59 -7.51
CA THR A 137 -12.20 10.03 -7.59
C THR A 137 -12.92 9.84 -6.25
N PHE A 138 -12.74 8.67 -5.61
CA PHE A 138 -13.36 8.40 -4.32
C PHE A 138 -12.86 9.35 -3.23
N SER A 139 -11.57 9.72 -3.26
CA SER A 139 -10.98 10.63 -2.28
C SER A 139 -11.64 12.02 -2.27
N THR A 140 -12.24 12.45 -3.40
CA THR A 140 -12.97 13.73 -3.49
C THR A 140 -14.26 13.75 -2.66
N LEU A 141 -14.78 12.59 -2.28
CA LEU A 141 -16.02 12.49 -1.51
C LEU A 141 -15.81 12.77 -0.01
N GLY A 142 -14.55 12.81 0.47
CA GLY A 142 -14.21 13.10 1.86
C GLY A 142 -14.81 12.12 2.87
N LYS A 143 -15.06 10.87 2.45
CA LYS A 143 -15.63 9.79 3.27
C LYS A 143 -14.76 8.55 3.26
N LEU A 144 -14.96 7.67 4.23
CA LEU A 144 -14.36 6.34 4.26
C LEU A 144 -15.12 5.38 3.33
N LEU A 145 -14.43 4.33 2.91
CA LEU A 145 -15.02 3.22 2.16
C LEU A 145 -16.01 2.45 3.06
N GLU A 146 -17.18 2.14 2.54
CA GLU A 146 -18.19 1.37 3.24
C GLU A 146 -18.04 -0.14 2.96
N PRO A 147 -18.36 -1.01 3.92
CA PRO A 147 -18.27 -2.46 3.72
C PRO A 147 -19.47 -2.98 2.92
N ILE A 148 -19.49 -2.69 1.62
CA ILE A 148 -20.55 -3.10 0.68
C ILE A 148 -20.23 -4.40 -0.06
N SER A 149 -19.02 -4.93 0.09
CA SER A 149 -18.58 -6.19 -0.52
C SER A 149 -17.63 -6.92 0.41
N GLN A 150 -17.42 -8.23 0.15
CA GLN A 150 -16.47 -9.03 0.92
C GLN A 150 -15.06 -8.42 0.92
N ASP A 151 -14.58 -7.93 -0.23
CA ASP A 151 -13.24 -7.34 -0.34
C ASP A 151 -13.13 -6.05 0.47
N ALA A 152 -14.20 -5.24 0.53
CA ALA A 152 -14.25 -4.01 1.32
C ALA A 152 -14.17 -4.28 2.84
N CYS A 153 -14.49 -5.49 3.30
CA CYS A 153 -14.36 -5.86 4.71
C CYS A 153 -12.91 -5.79 5.20
N ALA A 154 -11.91 -5.97 4.32
CA ALA A 154 -10.49 -5.84 4.67
C ALA A 154 -10.11 -4.44 5.16
N PHE A 155 -10.91 -3.43 4.83
CA PHE A 155 -10.71 -2.02 5.18
C PHE A 155 -11.62 -1.55 6.32
N TYR A 156 -12.52 -2.38 6.78
CA TYR A 156 -13.40 -2.03 7.90
C TYR A 156 -12.59 -1.72 9.15
N GLU A 157 -12.79 -0.52 9.73
CA GLU A 157 -12.01 0.02 10.86
C GLU A 157 -10.48 0.15 10.62
N ASN A 158 -10.01 -0.13 9.41
CA ASN A 158 -8.60 -0.11 9.00
C ASN A 158 -8.26 1.01 8.00
N GLN A 159 -9.01 2.10 7.99
CA GLN A 159 -8.81 3.24 7.09
C GLN A 159 -8.74 4.55 7.89
N GLY A 160 -7.78 5.40 7.50
CA GLY A 160 -7.70 6.79 7.91
C GLY A 160 -8.16 7.72 6.79
N ILE A 161 -8.41 8.99 7.11
CA ILE A 161 -8.67 10.02 6.12
C ILE A 161 -7.90 11.29 6.49
N TYR A 162 -7.11 11.79 5.53
CA TYR A 162 -6.46 13.08 5.60
C TYR A 162 -7.28 14.10 4.80
N LYS A 163 -7.72 15.19 5.43
CA LYS A 163 -8.70 16.14 4.87
C LYS A 163 -8.10 17.48 4.44
N ASP A 164 -6.90 17.79 4.88
CA ASP A 164 -6.31 19.12 4.72
C ASP A 164 -5.43 19.19 3.45
N PHE A 165 -6.07 19.00 2.27
CA PHE A 165 -5.38 19.08 0.99
C PHE A 165 -4.86 20.50 0.74
N SER A 166 -3.54 20.66 0.68
CA SER A 166 -2.84 21.94 0.48
C SER A 166 -2.25 22.10 -0.94
N GLY A 167 -2.36 21.08 -1.78
CA GLY A 167 -1.76 21.04 -3.11
C GLY A 167 -0.78 19.89 -3.28
N VAL A 168 0.34 20.13 -3.94
CA VAL A 168 1.43 19.15 -4.04
C VAL A 168 2.13 19.08 -2.69
N VAL A 169 2.29 17.86 -2.16
CA VAL A 169 2.97 17.66 -0.87
C VAL A 169 4.46 17.91 -1.06
N GLU A 170 4.94 19.09 -0.69
CA GLU A 170 6.34 19.46 -0.76
C GLU A 170 6.97 19.64 0.63
N GLU A 171 6.12 19.87 1.64
CA GLU A 171 6.55 20.11 3.01
C GLU A 171 6.47 18.81 3.84
N VAL A 172 7.52 18.58 4.62
CA VAL A 172 7.59 17.40 5.50
C VAL A 172 6.50 17.40 6.59
N ASP A 173 6.04 18.58 7.01
CA ASP A 173 4.98 18.73 8.01
C ASP A 173 3.65 18.15 7.53
N GLU A 174 3.33 18.27 6.25
CA GLU A 174 2.16 17.62 5.66
C GLU A 174 2.31 16.09 5.65
N GLY A 175 3.52 15.59 5.42
CA GLY A 175 3.82 14.16 5.57
C GLY A 175 3.58 13.64 6.99
N ASP A 176 3.89 14.43 8.02
CA ASP A 176 3.61 14.08 9.41
C ASP A 176 2.08 14.03 9.69
N GLU A 177 1.30 14.97 9.16
CA GLU A 177 -0.16 14.95 9.30
C GLU A 177 -0.81 13.81 8.52
N ILE A 178 -0.29 13.44 7.35
CA ILE A 178 -0.72 12.24 6.61
C ILE A 178 -0.43 10.98 7.44
N ALA A 179 0.77 10.85 8.01
CA ALA A 179 1.14 9.72 8.85
C ALA A 179 0.25 9.64 10.11
N LYS A 180 -0.10 10.77 10.71
CA LYS A 180 -1.03 10.87 11.83
C LYS A 180 -2.47 10.47 11.45
N ALA A 181 -2.94 10.89 10.26
CA ALA A 181 -4.25 10.52 9.75
C ALA A 181 -4.35 9.01 9.44
N LEU A 182 -3.26 8.40 8.97
CA LEU A 182 -3.16 6.95 8.83
C LEU A 182 -3.22 6.25 10.20
N GLY A 183 -2.55 6.81 11.22
CA GLY A 183 -2.48 6.21 12.56
C GLY A 183 -1.93 4.78 12.52
N ASP A 184 -2.62 3.85 13.18
CA ASP A 184 -2.32 2.42 13.19
C ASP A 184 -2.95 1.63 12.02
N LYS A 185 -3.65 2.33 11.13
CA LYS A 185 -4.41 1.74 10.03
C LYS A 185 -3.51 1.25 8.89
N LYS A 186 -4.09 0.47 8.00
CA LYS A 186 -3.40 -0.09 6.81
C LYS A 186 -3.48 0.82 5.60
N VAL A 187 -4.53 1.66 5.52
CA VAL A 187 -4.77 2.54 4.39
C VAL A 187 -5.17 3.94 4.84
N ALA A 188 -4.87 4.95 4.04
CA ALA A 188 -5.38 6.30 4.21
C ALA A 188 -5.96 6.82 2.89
N ILE A 189 -7.10 7.50 2.99
CA ILE A 189 -7.68 8.28 1.91
C ILE A 189 -7.14 9.71 2.06
N LEU A 190 -6.42 10.18 1.06
CA LEU A 190 -5.92 11.55 0.99
C LEU A 190 -6.94 12.36 0.19
N GLN A 191 -7.75 13.17 0.88
CA GLN A 191 -8.86 13.91 0.26
C GLN A 191 -8.38 14.77 -0.92
N ASN A 192 -9.07 14.71 -2.06
CA ASN A 192 -8.75 15.37 -3.33
C ASN A 192 -7.39 14.97 -3.95
N HIS A 193 -6.75 13.92 -3.45
CA HIS A 193 -5.41 13.52 -3.88
C HIS A 193 -5.38 12.06 -4.37
N GLY A 194 -5.73 11.09 -3.51
CA GLY A 194 -5.68 9.67 -3.85
C GLY A 194 -5.72 8.77 -2.64
N ILE A 195 -5.12 7.60 -2.76
CA ILE A 195 -5.03 6.61 -1.69
C ILE A 195 -3.58 6.26 -1.37
N LEU A 196 -3.33 5.97 -0.10
CA LEU A 196 -2.04 5.51 0.43
C LEU A 196 -2.26 4.20 1.18
N THR A 197 -1.46 3.20 0.90
CA THR A 197 -1.55 1.89 1.57
C THR A 197 -0.21 1.46 2.14
N THR A 198 -0.24 0.64 3.18
CA THR A 198 0.94 0.21 3.90
C THR A 198 0.92 -1.30 4.14
N GLY A 199 2.10 -1.85 4.38
CA GLY A 199 2.24 -3.27 4.70
C GLY A 199 3.60 -3.62 5.28
N PRO A 200 3.72 -4.83 5.86
CA PRO A 200 5.00 -5.36 6.34
C PRO A 200 5.92 -5.82 5.21
N SER A 201 5.42 -5.88 3.98
CA SER A 201 6.17 -6.24 2.77
C SER A 201 5.57 -5.56 1.54
N VAL A 202 6.33 -5.52 0.45
CA VAL A 202 5.91 -4.87 -0.81
C VAL A 202 4.63 -5.50 -1.35
N ASP A 203 4.56 -6.81 -1.43
CA ASP A 203 3.39 -7.55 -1.95
C ASP A 203 2.12 -7.27 -1.12
N ILE A 204 2.22 -7.13 0.19
CA ILE A 204 1.08 -6.80 1.06
C ILE A 204 0.61 -5.35 0.82
N ALA A 205 1.53 -4.38 0.75
CA ALA A 205 1.17 -3.00 0.45
C ALA A 205 0.50 -2.86 -0.92
N LEU A 206 1.00 -3.58 -1.94
CA LEU A 206 0.43 -3.62 -3.29
C LEU A 206 -0.94 -4.28 -3.30
N TRP A 207 -1.11 -5.38 -2.56
CA TRP A 207 -2.41 -6.06 -2.46
C TRP A 207 -3.48 -5.12 -1.87
N PHE A 208 -3.14 -4.41 -0.79
CA PHE A 208 -4.05 -3.41 -0.22
C PHE A 208 -4.35 -2.29 -1.22
N TYR A 209 -3.35 -1.83 -1.98
CA TYR A 209 -3.55 -0.78 -2.97
C TYR A 209 -4.55 -1.21 -4.06
N MET A 210 -4.28 -2.34 -4.70
CA MET A 210 -5.12 -2.87 -5.77
C MET A 210 -6.54 -3.18 -5.29
N SER A 211 -6.67 -3.77 -4.10
CA SER A 211 -7.96 -4.07 -3.49
C SER A 211 -8.74 -2.81 -3.15
N MET A 212 -8.07 -1.80 -2.56
CA MET A 212 -8.70 -0.51 -2.23
C MET A 212 -9.18 0.21 -3.49
N GLU A 213 -8.37 0.27 -4.54
CA GLU A 213 -8.75 0.86 -5.82
C GLU A 213 -9.99 0.18 -6.41
N ARG A 214 -10.06 -1.16 -6.38
CA ARG A 214 -11.23 -1.92 -6.84
C ARG A 214 -12.45 -1.72 -5.96
N CYS A 215 -12.29 -1.59 -4.66
CA CYS A 215 -13.38 -1.27 -3.74
C CYS A 215 -13.90 0.16 -3.96
N CYS A 216 -13.01 1.13 -4.21
CA CYS A 216 -13.41 2.48 -4.60
C CYS A 216 -14.24 2.47 -5.89
N GLN A 217 -13.79 1.72 -6.91
CA GLN A 217 -14.54 1.53 -8.16
C GLN A 217 -15.94 0.95 -7.89
N ALA A 218 -16.00 -0.14 -7.14
CA ALA A 218 -17.26 -0.83 -6.84
C ALA A 218 -18.23 0.08 -6.08
N GLN A 219 -17.74 0.83 -5.09
CA GLN A 219 -18.60 1.74 -4.33
C GLN A 219 -19.09 2.93 -5.16
N LEU A 220 -18.23 3.56 -5.96
CA LEU A 220 -18.64 4.64 -6.86
C LEU A 220 -19.76 4.18 -7.83
N MET A 221 -19.63 2.97 -8.39
CA MET A 221 -20.63 2.40 -9.29
C MET A 221 -21.92 2.04 -8.55
N ALA A 222 -21.82 1.47 -7.34
CA ALA A 222 -23.00 1.11 -6.54
C ALA A 222 -23.76 2.37 -6.08
N ASP A 223 -23.05 3.39 -5.59
CA ASP A 223 -23.64 4.68 -5.16
C ASP A 223 -24.35 5.39 -6.34
N ALA A 224 -23.81 5.29 -7.56
CA ALA A 224 -24.44 5.83 -8.75
C ALA A 224 -25.69 5.03 -9.18
N ALA A 225 -25.72 3.74 -8.93
CA ALA A 225 -26.86 2.88 -9.25
C ALA A 225 -28.00 2.92 -8.21
N GLY A 226 -27.69 3.31 -6.98
CA GLY A 226 -28.66 3.38 -5.89
C GLY A 226 -28.02 3.39 -4.52
N LYS A 227 -28.75 2.94 -3.51
CA LYS A 227 -28.25 2.85 -2.13
C LYS A 227 -27.71 1.43 -1.87
N PRO A 228 -26.40 1.24 -1.67
CA PRO A 228 -25.83 -0.06 -1.36
C PRO A 228 -26.35 -0.63 -0.04
N VAL A 229 -26.38 -1.94 0.07
CA VAL A 229 -26.65 -2.65 1.32
C VAL A 229 -25.33 -2.83 2.06
N ILE A 230 -25.26 -2.27 3.25
CA ILE A 230 -24.07 -2.36 4.11
C ILE A 230 -24.05 -3.72 4.82
N ILE A 231 -22.89 -4.37 4.84
CA ILE A 231 -22.67 -5.61 5.59
C ILE A 231 -22.72 -5.29 7.09
N PRO A 232 -23.57 -5.99 7.89
CA PRO A 232 -23.70 -5.73 9.31
C PRO A 232 -22.39 -5.96 10.08
N HIS A 233 -22.20 -5.19 11.16
CA HIS A 233 -21.01 -5.28 12.03
C HIS A 233 -20.76 -6.70 12.54
N GLU A 234 -21.80 -7.43 12.93
CA GLU A 234 -21.70 -8.81 13.42
C GLU A 234 -21.11 -9.76 12.39
N THR A 235 -21.36 -9.51 11.09
CA THR A 235 -20.77 -10.29 10.00
C THR A 235 -19.32 -9.86 9.75
N LEU A 236 -19.03 -8.54 9.84
CA LEU A 236 -17.70 -8.01 9.64
C LEU A 236 -16.71 -8.51 10.69
N SER A 237 -17.13 -8.64 11.94
CA SER A 237 -16.30 -9.19 13.02
C SER A 237 -15.85 -10.63 12.81
N LEU A 238 -16.53 -11.38 11.93
CA LEU A 238 -16.18 -12.76 11.59
C LEU A 238 -15.20 -12.85 10.39
N ILE A 239 -15.05 -11.76 9.63
CA ILE A 239 -14.27 -11.73 8.37
C ILE A 239 -12.94 -10.98 8.56
N HIS A 240 -12.62 -10.52 9.75
CA HIS A 240 -11.37 -9.78 10.01
C HIS A 240 -10.14 -10.57 9.53
N ILE A 241 -9.63 -10.10 8.39
CA ILE A 241 -8.37 -10.56 7.79
C ILE A 241 -7.22 -9.70 8.34
#